data_ee24ae6de9f457ac4eb12074b8ef91a9
#
_entry.id   ee24ae6de9f457ac4eb12074b8ef91a9
#
_cell.length_a   1.000
_cell.length_b   1.000
_cell.length_c   1.000
_cell.angle_alpha   90.00
_cell.angle_beta   90.00
_cell.angle_gamma   90.00
#
_symmetry.space_group_name_H-M   'P 1'
#
loop_
_entity.id
_entity.type
_entity.pdbx_description
1 polymer ?
#
loop_
_entity_poly.entity_id
_entity_poly.type
_entity_poly.pdbx_seq_one_letter_code
_entity_poly.pdbx_strand_id
1 'polypeptide(L)'
;MINYKIILKVLGSLVILEAVMFVSCLILGFSYGERQWTDFGIPAILATVFGISLLVLGRKAENRMSRRDGFLSVSLSWIMFCIVGTMPFLISGYEPRFAAAFFETMSGFTTTGATVLNNIDQLPHSLLLWRSITHWFGGMGIVFFTIAILPTMGTGDLKLFSAEASGLKLDKLHPRISTTARWILVVYMALTLSCIVAYHLGGMTAFDAVNHAFSTVATGGFSTHQASFAYFHSPRLELIASVFMILSGINFSLLYLLIIKRRFKKVFTDGEVRYFLTIALASTLIIAALLFFQKHVGIFDALRQALFYVASFQTTTGFTSVDPEVWPPLAIIVLLLVSVCGACAGSTSGGAKCVRVAAAVKIFVNEFRHILHPSAVLPLRLNKTTLSASVATTVFAFFMAYLLLIVFGTFVYLLIGAPLLDAFSISISCMSNVGPAFGTMIGPLDTWAAMPDTGLWVSSFLMLAGRLEIFSILLPFTPAFWHDN
;
A
#
# COMPACT_ATOMS: atom_id res chain seq x y z
N MET A 1 -1.33 -28.99 13.59
CA MET A 1 -0.10 -28.44 14.24
C MET A 1 0.57 -27.42 13.34
N ILE A 2 1.15 -26.35 13.90
CA ILE A 2 1.88 -25.30 13.16
C ILE A 2 3.26 -25.85 12.77
N ASN A 3 3.64 -25.67 11.49
CA ASN A 3 4.95 -26.09 10.97
C ASN A 3 5.99 -24.96 11.10
N TYR A 4 6.55 -24.79 12.29
CA TYR A 4 7.54 -23.72 12.57
C TYR A 4 8.76 -23.78 11.65
N LYS A 5 9.17 -24.98 11.18
CA LYS A 5 10.35 -25.13 10.32
C LYS A 5 10.13 -24.50 8.93
N ILE A 6 8.91 -24.61 8.37
CA ILE A 6 8.61 -23.98 7.09
C ILE A 6 8.54 -22.46 7.23
N ILE A 7 8.02 -21.95 8.38
CA ILE A 7 8.00 -20.53 8.69
C ILE A 7 9.43 -19.98 8.76
N LEU A 8 10.33 -20.64 9.51
CA LEU A 8 11.73 -20.25 9.61
C LEU A 8 12.43 -20.25 8.24
N LYS A 9 12.14 -21.24 7.39
CA LYS A 9 12.68 -21.29 6.02
C LYS A 9 12.22 -20.10 5.17
N VAL A 10 10.94 -19.74 5.24
CA VAL A 10 10.39 -18.58 4.54
C VAL A 10 11.04 -17.29 5.05
N LEU A 11 11.06 -17.09 6.37
CA LEU A 11 11.68 -15.90 6.99
C LEU A 11 13.17 -15.79 6.62
N GLY A 12 13.92 -16.88 6.70
CA GLY A 12 15.34 -16.86 6.34
C GLY A 12 15.59 -16.49 4.88
N SER A 13 14.76 -16.97 3.95
CA SER A 13 14.85 -16.59 2.54
C SER A 13 14.58 -15.12 2.31
N LEU A 14 13.62 -14.55 3.03
CA LEU A 14 13.24 -13.14 2.92
C LEU A 14 14.31 -12.23 3.53
N VAL A 15 14.89 -12.60 4.68
CA VAL A 15 15.99 -11.85 5.29
C VAL A 15 17.24 -11.83 4.39
N ILE A 16 17.53 -12.94 3.68
CA ILE A 16 18.62 -12.93 2.68
C ILE A 16 18.30 -12.01 1.51
N LEU A 17 17.05 -11.97 1.06
CA LEU A 17 16.64 -11.01 0.03
C LEU A 17 16.89 -9.56 0.50
N GLU A 18 16.58 -9.26 1.76
CA GLU A 18 16.83 -7.94 2.35
C GLU A 18 18.32 -7.62 2.45
N ALA A 19 19.16 -8.61 2.77
CA ALA A 19 20.61 -8.47 2.71
C ALA A 19 21.12 -8.08 1.30
N VAL A 20 20.53 -8.64 0.24
CA VAL A 20 20.82 -8.25 -1.16
C VAL A 20 20.39 -6.81 -1.42
N MET A 21 19.25 -6.37 -0.86
CA MET A 21 18.81 -4.97 -0.98
C MET A 21 19.80 -4.01 -0.30
N PHE A 22 20.32 -4.35 0.88
CA PHE A 22 21.38 -3.56 1.55
C PHE A 22 22.64 -3.47 0.70
N VAL A 23 23.07 -4.58 0.08
CA VAL A 23 24.23 -4.58 -0.82
C VAL A 23 24.00 -3.66 -2.03
N SER A 24 22.78 -3.61 -2.57
CA SER A 24 22.48 -2.69 -3.67
C SER A 24 22.58 -1.22 -3.26
N CYS A 25 22.13 -0.87 -2.05
CA CYS A 25 22.28 0.48 -1.48
C CYS A 25 23.78 0.82 -1.23
N LEU A 26 24.55 -0.14 -0.72
CA LEU A 26 25.99 0.02 -0.50
C LEU A 26 26.73 0.32 -1.83
N ILE A 27 26.43 -0.43 -2.89
CA ILE A 27 27.04 -0.24 -4.22
C ILE A 27 26.70 1.16 -4.75
N LEU A 28 25.44 1.58 -4.63
CA LEU A 28 25.05 2.92 -5.05
C LEU A 28 25.78 4.00 -4.21
N GLY A 29 25.84 3.86 -2.89
CA GLY A 29 26.55 4.81 -2.02
C GLY A 29 28.02 4.99 -2.46
N PHE A 30 28.73 3.91 -2.75
CA PHE A 30 30.08 4.00 -3.30
C PHE A 30 30.15 4.75 -4.64
N SER A 31 29.17 4.58 -5.53
CA SER A 31 29.12 5.29 -6.81
C SER A 31 28.96 6.80 -6.67
N TYR A 32 28.33 7.25 -5.57
CA TYR A 32 28.16 8.66 -5.20
C TYR A 32 29.27 9.17 -4.27
N GLY A 33 30.30 8.35 -3.99
CA GLY A 33 31.44 8.74 -3.16
C GLY A 33 31.14 8.74 -1.65
N GLU A 34 30.05 8.11 -1.22
CA GLU A 34 29.72 7.93 0.20
C GLU A 34 30.71 6.94 0.84
N ARG A 35 31.41 7.38 1.90
CA ARG A 35 32.50 6.57 2.50
C ARG A 35 32.04 5.73 3.68
N GLN A 36 30.82 5.91 4.16
CA GLN A 36 30.26 5.23 5.33
C GLN A 36 29.73 3.84 4.94
N TRP A 37 30.65 2.92 4.61
CA TRP A 37 30.28 1.54 4.27
C TRP A 37 29.58 0.80 5.42
N THR A 38 29.75 1.27 6.67
CA THR A 38 29.15 0.70 7.89
C THR A 38 27.62 0.70 7.85
N ASP A 39 27.02 1.74 7.27
CA ASP A 39 25.59 1.99 7.30
C ASP A 39 24.76 0.88 6.60
N PHE A 40 25.32 0.31 5.56
CA PHE A 40 24.70 -0.79 4.81
C PHE A 40 25.52 -2.10 4.83
N GLY A 41 26.83 -2.03 5.01
CA GLY A 41 27.71 -3.20 5.04
C GLY A 41 27.50 -4.05 6.30
N ILE A 42 27.41 -3.42 7.47
CA ILE A 42 27.12 -4.14 8.72
C ILE A 42 25.71 -4.77 8.67
N PRO A 43 24.63 -4.04 8.31
CA PRO A 43 23.31 -4.63 8.11
C PRO A 43 23.30 -5.80 7.13
N ALA A 44 24.01 -5.70 6.00
CA ALA A 44 24.09 -6.77 5.01
C ALA A 44 24.71 -8.05 5.58
N ILE A 45 25.80 -7.91 6.32
CA ILE A 45 26.49 -9.05 6.98
C ILE A 45 25.57 -9.68 8.04
N LEU A 46 25.02 -8.86 8.95
CA LEU A 46 24.14 -9.33 10.01
C LEU A 46 22.89 -10.03 9.46
N ALA A 47 22.22 -9.42 8.46
CA ALA A 47 21.07 -10.02 7.81
C ALA A 47 21.43 -11.33 7.09
N THR A 48 22.59 -11.40 6.42
CA THR A 48 23.05 -12.63 5.78
C THR A 48 23.27 -13.75 6.81
N VAL A 49 24.01 -13.49 7.89
CA VAL A 49 24.28 -14.46 8.95
C VAL A 49 22.97 -14.92 9.61
N PHE A 50 22.10 -13.99 9.93
CA PHE A 50 20.81 -14.28 10.55
C PHE A 50 19.91 -15.07 9.59
N GLY A 51 19.79 -14.67 8.32
CA GLY A 51 19.02 -15.38 7.31
C GLY A 51 19.50 -16.80 7.07
N ILE A 52 20.83 -17.02 6.97
CA ILE A 52 21.42 -18.37 6.86
C ILE A 52 21.09 -19.21 8.10
N SER A 53 21.19 -18.65 9.31
CA SER A 53 20.86 -19.37 10.54
C SER A 53 19.41 -19.86 10.55
N LEU A 54 18.46 -19.01 10.13
CA LEU A 54 17.05 -19.37 9.99
C LEU A 54 16.83 -20.48 8.94
N LEU A 55 17.53 -20.41 7.80
CA LEU A 55 17.48 -21.46 6.76
C LEU A 55 18.01 -22.79 7.25
N VAL A 56 19.11 -22.79 8.01
CA VAL A 56 19.69 -24.02 8.59
C VAL A 56 18.74 -24.62 9.61
N LEU A 57 18.12 -23.83 10.47
CA LEU A 57 17.11 -24.28 11.42
C LEU A 57 15.87 -24.85 10.70
N GLY A 58 15.48 -24.22 9.59
CA GLY A 58 14.34 -24.62 8.75
C GLY A 58 14.63 -25.74 7.75
N ARG A 59 15.87 -26.25 7.60
CA ARG A 59 16.28 -27.19 6.51
C ARG A 59 15.48 -28.47 6.44
N LYS A 60 15.00 -28.99 7.58
CA LYS A 60 14.21 -30.23 7.68
C LYS A 60 12.69 -29.95 7.63
N ALA A 61 12.25 -28.85 7.04
CA ALA A 61 10.84 -28.55 6.90
C ALA A 61 10.18 -29.47 5.87
N GLU A 62 9.02 -30.00 6.21
CA GLU A 62 8.14 -30.63 5.22
C GLU A 62 7.55 -29.54 4.31
N ASN A 63 7.51 -29.77 3.00
CA ASN A 63 6.98 -28.78 2.03
C ASN A 63 5.44 -28.73 2.00
N ARG A 64 4.80 -28.95 3.15
CA ARG A 64 3.36 -28.79 3.33
C ARG A 64 3.08 -27.61 4.24
N MET A 65 2.49 -26.57 3.67
CA MET A 65 2.09 -25.37 4.39
C MET A 65 0.58 -25.43 4.65
N SER A 66 0.18 -25.38 5.91
CA SER A 66 -1.22 -25.24 6.31
C SER A 66 -1.69 -23.79 6.15
N ARG A 67 -3.00 -23.54 6.23
CA ARG A 67 -3.54 -22.18 6.21
C ARG A 67 -3.02 -21.32 7.37
N ARG A 68 -2.92 -21.92 8.57
CA ARG A 68 -2.38 -21.24 9.75
C ARG A 68 -0.92 -20.85 9.57
N ASP A 69 -0.10 -21.76 9.00
CA ASP A 69 1.29 -21.49 8.67
C ASP A 69 1.42 -20.32 7.69
N GLY A 70 0.51 -20.23 6.70
CA GLY A 70 0.46 -19.15 5.74
C GLY A 70 0.21 -17.79 6.39
N PHE A 71 -0.84 -17.67 7.21
CA PHE A 71 -1.13 -16.42 7.92
C PHE A 71 0.00 -15.97 8.84
N LEU A 72 0.54 -16.94 9.62
CA LEU A 72 1.62 -16.64 10.54
C LEU A 72 2.91 -16.27 9.81
N SER A 73 3.26 -17.00 8.72
CA SER A 73 4.43 -16.67 7.90
C SER A 73 4.35 -15.26 7.34
N VAL A 74 3.19 -14.84 6.81
CA VAL A 74 3.02 -13.50 6.24
C VAL A 74 3.17 -12.43 7.31
N SER A 75 2.41 -12.52 8.41
CA SER A 75 2.47 -11.52 9.48
C SER A 75 3.87 -11.38 10.07
N LEU A 76 4.55 -12.52 10.33
CA LEU A 76 5.92 -12.53 10.85
C LEU A 76 6.93 -12.00 9.83
N SER A 77 6.72 -12.26 8.52
CA SER A 77 7.60 -11.74 7.47
C SER A 77 7.63 -10.22 7.42
N TRP A 78 6.47 -9.58 7.49
CA TRP A 78 6.39 -8.12 7.49
C TRP A 78 7.03 -7.50 8.73
N ILE A 79 6.78 -8.08 9.92
CA ILE A 79 7.42 -7.63 11.16
C ILE A 79 8.94 -7.82 11.09
N MET A 80 9.40 -8.97 10.58
CA MET A 80 10.82 -9.29 10.44
C MET A 80 11.53 -8.33 9.47
N PHE A 81 10.94 -8.07 8.31
CA PHE A 81 11.44 -7.05 7.37
C PHE A 81 11.58 -5.69 8.05
N CYS A 82 10.58 -5.28 8.83
CA CYS A 82 10.66 -4.00 9.51
C CYS A 82 11.77 -3.96 10.57
N ILE A 83 11.94 -5.04 11.36
CA ILE A 83 13.00 -5.12 12.37
C ILE A 83 14.39 -5.09 11.74
N VAL A 84 14.63 -5.91 10.71
CA VAL A 84 15.93 -5.96 10.03
C VAL A 84 16.18 -4.64 9.27
N GLY A 85 15.16 -4.11 8.63
CA GLY A 85 15.23 -2.88 7.86
C GLY A 85 15.45 -1.60 8.67
N THR A 86 15.32 -1.64 10.02
CA THR A 86 15.70 -0.51 10.88
C THR A 86 17.21 -0.31 10.97
N MET A 87 18.01 -1.35 10.73
CA MET A 87 19.45 -1.32 10.96
C MET A 87 20.18 -0.17 10.27
N PRO A 88 19.91 0.15 8.97
CA PRO A 88 20.57 1.28 8.31
C PRO A 88 20.31 2.63 9.03
N PHE A 89 19.09 2.87 9.50
CA PHE A 89 18.74 4.12 10.19
C PHE A 89 19.41 4.23 11.56
N LEU A 90 19.47 3.12 12.32
CA LEU A 90 20.07 3.08 13.65
C LEU A 90 21.60 3.19 13.59
N ILE A 91 22.24 2.45 12.66
CA ILE A 91 23.71 2.40 12.55
C ILE A 91 24.25 3.71 11.98
N SER A 92 23.59 4.30 10.99
CA SER A 92 23.96 5.60 10.44
C SER A 92 23.71 6.76 11.39
N GLY A 93 22.86 6.56 12.42
CA GLY A 93 22.50 7.60 13.40
C GLY A 93 21.52 8.66 12.88
N TYR A 94 20.99 8.53 11.65
CA TYR A 94 20.00 9.47 11.14
C TYR A 94 18.67 9.38 11.89
N GLU A 95 18.30 8.22 12.40
CA GLU A 95 17.18 8.06 13.35
C GLU A 95 17.60 7.07 14.45
N PRO A 96 18.06 7.57 15.60
CA PRO A 96 18.55 6.71 16.68
C PRO A 96 17.44 6.08 17.53
N ARG A 97 16.19 6.58 17.46
CA ARG A 97 15.06 6.04 18.21
C ARG A 97 14.53 4.79 17.50
N PHE A 98 14.55 3.65 18.18
CA PHE A 98 14.09 2.38 17.59
C PHE A 98 12.62 2.45 17.13
N ALA A 99 11.72 3.08 17.90
CA ALA A 99 10.31 3.22 17.53
C ALA A 99 10.16 4.01 16.22
N ALA A 100 10.93 5.09 16.04
CA ALA A 100 10.90 5.92 14.85
C ALA A 100 11.54 5.22 13.63
N ALA A 101 12.68 4.55 13.81
CA ALA A 101 13.29 3.73 12.76
C ALA A 101 12.38 2.57 12.33
N PHE A 102 11.68 1.92 13.27
CA PHE A 102 10.70 0.88 12.98
C PHE A 102 9.49 1.44 12.22
N PHE A 103 8.98 2.61 12.63
CA PHE A 103 7.90 3.30 11.93
C PHE A 103 8.30 3.64 10.49
N GLU A 104 9.50 4.23 10.26
CA GLU A 104 9.99 4.56 8.92
C GLU A 104 10.05 3.32 8.02
N THR A 105 10.59 2.22 8.56
CA THR A 105 10.70 0.96 7.83
C THR A 105 9.34 0.30 7.60
N MET A 106 8.44 0.35 8.59
CA MET A 106 7.06 -0.14 8.46
C MET A 106 6.31 0.68 7.42
N SER A 107 6.41 2.00 7.45
CA SER A 107 5.87 2.89 6.43
C SER A 107 6.44 2.57 5.04
N GLY A 108 7.73 2.26 4.97
CA GLY A 108 8.38 1.81 3.74
C GLY A 108 7.76 0.53 3.19
N PHE A 109 7.85 -0.56 3.91
CA PHE A 109 7.36 -1.86 3.42
C PHE A 109 5.84 -1.91 3.25
N THR A 110 5.05 -1.24 4.10
CA THR A 110 3.60 -1.15 3.90
C THR A 110 3.18 -0.17 2.82
N THR A 111 4.15 0.49 2.15
CA THR A 111 3.94 1.50 1.11
C THR A 111 2.98 2.61 1.58
N THR A 112 3.17 3.07 2.81
CA THR A 112 2.35 4.14 3.38
C THR A 112 2.92 5.52 3.07
N GLY A 113 4.26 5.70 3.13
CA GLY A 113 4.92 6.95 2.78
C GLY A 113 4.97 8.01 3.88
N ALA A 114 4.46 7.71 5.08
CA ALA A 114 4.65 8.56 6.25
C ALA A 114 6.12 8.51 6.70
N THR A 115 6.74 9.65 7.01
CA THR A 115 8.16 9.73 7.37
C THR A 115 8.39 10.47 8.68
N VAL A 116 9.28 9.95 9.52
CA VAL A 116 9.78 10.63 10.73
C VAL A 116 11.06 11.42 10.46
N LEU A 117 11.64 11.26 9.27
CA LEU A 117 12.91 11.90 8.92
C LEU A 117 12.70 13.36 8.52
N ASN A 118 13.48 14.23 9.12
CA ASN A 118 13.58 15.64 8.75
C ASN A 118 14.79 15.84 7.80
N ASN A 119 14.75 16.92 7.01
CA ASN A 119 15.84 17.29 6.11
C ASN A 119 16.22 16.16 5.11
N ILE A 120 15.22 15.58 4.47
CA ILE A 120 15.40 14.47 3.51
C ILE A 120 16.40 14.83 2.42
N ASP A 121 16.45 16.10 1.98
CA ASP A 121 17.36 16.60 0.96
C ASP A 121 18.85 16.47 1.34
N GLN A 122 19.18 16.29 2.63
CA GLN A 122 20.54 16.15 3.13
C GLN A 122 20.94 14.69 3.41
N LEU A 123 20.01 13.75 3.23
CA LEU A 123 20.28 12.33 3.45
C LEU A 123 21.19 11.76 2.34
N PRO A 124 22.05 10.77 2.67
CA PRO A 124 22.86 10.10 1.67
C PRO A 124 21.99 9.36 0.64
N HIS A 125 22.48 9.30 -0.60
CA HIS A 125 21.78 8.65 -1.70
C HIS A 125 21.49 7.17 -1.43
N SER A 126 22.37 6.49 -0.72
CA SER A 126 22.17 5.10 -0.27
C SER A 126 20.95 4.94 0.62
N LEU A 127 20.71 5.88 1.56
CA LEU A 127 19.56 5.85 2.47
C LEU A 127 18.27 6.25 1.75
N LEU A 128 18.32 7.22 0.83
CA LEU A 128 17.20 7.59 -0.04
C LEU A 128 16.77 6.43 -0.93
N LEU A 129 17.75 5.71 -1.51
CA LEU A 129 17.47 4.51 -2.28
C LEU A 129 16.86 3.40 -1.40
N TRP A 130 17.37 3.21 -0.16
CA TRP A 130 16.79 2.25 0.78
C TRP A 130 15.31 2.49 1.01
N ARG A 131 14.91 3.72 1.29
CA ARG A 131 13.50 4.12 1.46
C ARG A 131 12.65 3.73 0.22
N SER A 132 13.13 4.04 -0.97
CA SER A 132 12.41 3.74 -2.22
C SER A 132 12.37 2.25 -2.55
N ILE A 133 13.44 1.50 -2.23
CA ILE A 133 13.50 0.04 -2.39
C ILE A 133 12.48 -0.64 -1.46
N THR A 134 12.34 -0.18 -0.20
CA THR A 134 11.32 -0.76 0.71
C THR A 134 9.92 -0.62 0.13
N HIS A 135 9.57 0.53 -0.47
CA HIS A 135 8.33 0.71 -1.20
C HIS A 135 8.18 -0.28 -2.36
N TRP A 136 9.19 -0.36 -3.21
CA TRP A 136 9.13 -1.17 -4.42
C TRP A 136 8.94 -2.65 -4.12
N PHE A 137 9.68 -3.18 -3.14
CA PHE A 137 9.50 -4.56 -2.66
C PHE A 137 8.21 -4.76 -1.87
N GLY A 138 7.79 -3.78 -1.07
CA GLY A 138 6.53 -3.79 -0.35
C GLY A 138 5.31 -3.85 -1.27
N GLY A 139 5.33 -3.04 -2.35
CA GLY A 139 4.30 -3.07 -3.39
C GLY A 139 4.24 -4.41 -4.11
N MET A 140 5.39 -4.96 -4.49
CA MET A 140 5.49 -6.28 -5.11
C MET A 140 5.05 -7.40 -4.15
N GLY A 141 5.43 -7.30 -2.86
CA GLY A 141 5.09 -8.29 -1.84
C GLY A 141 3.60 -8.52 -1.69
N ILE A 142 2.78 -7.43 -1.68
CA ILE A 142 1.32 -7.57 -1.56
C ILE A 142 0.69 -8.16 -2.81
N VAL A 143 1.22 -7.82 -4.00
CA VAL A 143 0.73 -8.41 -5.26
C VAL A 143 1.00 -9.92 -5.30
N PHE A 144 2.19 -10.35 -4.86
CA PHE A 144 2.49 -11.79 -4.75
C PHE A 144 1.67 -12.47 -3.66
N PHE A 145 1.47 -11.84 -2.51
CA PHE A 145 0.61 -12.34 -1.45
C PHE A 145 -0.80 -12.61 -1.95
N THR A 146 -1.40 -11.60 -2.60
CA THR A 146 -2.76 -11.70 -3.11
C THR A 146 -2.92 -12.81 -4.15
N ILE A 147 -1.92 -13.08 -4.97
CA ILE A 147 -2.02 -14.03 -6.07
C ILE A 147 -1.55 -15.43 -5.70
N ALA A 148 -0.48 -15.55 -4.91
CA ALA A 148 0.14 -16.84 -4.62
C ALA A 148 -0.40 -17.49 -3.33
N ILE A 149 -0.69 -16.71 -2.30
CA ILE A 149 -1.02 -17.24 -0.97
C ILE A 149 -2.53 -17.22 -0.74
N LEU A 150 -3.22 -16.15 -1.08
CA LEU A 150 -4.66 -16.04 -0.89
C LEU A 150 -5.47 -17.19 -1.52
N PRO A 151 -5.21 -17.62 -2.77
CA PRO A 151 -5.92 -18.75 -3.37
C PRO A 151 -5.63 -20.10 -2.72
N THR A 152 -4.44 -20.31 -2.15
CA THR A 152 -4.07 -21.57 -1.48
C THR A 152 -4.73 -21.71 -0.10
N MET A 153 -5.15 -20.60 0.48
CA MET A 153 -5.86 -20.56 1.75
C MET A 153 -7.31 -21.06 1.66
N GLY A 154 -7.82 -21.35 0.44
CA GLY A 154 -8.97 -22.25 0.13
C GLY A 154 -10.17 -22.13 1.07
N THR A 155 -10.50 -20.96 1.58
CA THR A 155 -11.75 -20.76 2.29
C THR A 155 -12.86 -20.57 1.27
N GLY A 156 -13.94 -21.35 1.39
CA GLY A 156 -15.14 -21.16 0.56
C GLY A 156 -15.66 -19.72 0.55
N ASP A 157 -15.34 -18.99 1.63
CA ASP A 157 -15.75 -17.61 1.88
C ASP A 157 -14.77 -16.58 1.31
N LEU A 158 -13.49 -16.93 1.16
CA LEU A 158 -12.50 -16.14 0.41
C LEU A 158 -12.58 -16.33 -1.11
N LYS A 159 -13.55 -17.08 -1.62
CA LYS A 159 -13.86 -17.12 -3.06
C LYS A 159 -14.25 -15.73 -3.60
N LEU A 160 -14.69 -14.81 -2.76
CA LEU A 160 -14.82 -13.41 -3.15
C LEU A 160 -13.45 -12.82 -3.48
N PHE A 161 -12.47 -12.98 -2.57
CA PHE A 161 -11.12 -12.48 -2.78
C PHE A 161 -10.39 -13.20 -3.91
N SER A 162 -10.57 -14.51 -4.07
CA SER A 162 -9.99 -15.24 -5.21
C SER A 162 -10.77 -15.06 -6.50
N ALA A 163 -12.07 -14.73 -6.45
CA ALA A 163 -12.84 -14.32 -7.62
C ALA A 163 -12.67 -12.84 -7.94
N GLU A 164 -12.27 -12.02 -6.96
CA GLU A 164 -12.03 -10.58 -7.06
C GLU A 164 -10.55 -10.24 -7.30
N ALA A 165 -9.61 -10.87 -6.64
CA ALA A 165 -8.20 -10.84 -7.05
C ALA A 165 -8.02 -11.39 -8.47
N SER A 166 -8.95 -12.24 -8.88
CA SER A 166 -9.12 -12.71 -10.22
C SER A 166 -10.35 -12.11 -10.90
N GLY A 167 -10.83 -10.93 -10.67
CA GLY A 167 -11.96 -10.23 -11.35
C GLY A 167 -12.49 -10.81 -12.69
N LEU A 168 -11.98 -11.89 -13.01
CA LEU A 168 -12.15 -12.91 -14.00
C LEU A 168 -12.29 -14.24 -13.24
N LYS A 169 -13.30 -15.05 -13.58
CA LYS A 169 -12.86 -16.40 -13.90
C LYS A 169 -11.58 -16.17 -14.70
N LEU A 170 -10.42 -16.31 -14.06
CA LEU A 170 -9.24 -16.63 -14.80
C LEU A 170 -9.68 -17.83 -15.65
N ASP A 171 -10.15 -17.60 -16.85
CA ASP A 171 -9.76 -18.49 -17.93
C ASP A 171 -8.30 -18.63 -17.67
N LYS A 172 -7.94 -19.70 -16.95
CA LYS A 172 -6.68 -19.97 -16.28
C LYS A 172 -5.63 -19.31 -17.13
N LEU A 173 -5.19 -18.03 -16.75
CA LEU A 173 -4.19 -17.31 -17.55
C LEU A 173 -3.05 -18.28 -17.81
N HIS A 174 -2.80 -19.17 -16.83
CA HIS A 174 -2.02 -20.37 -16.95
C HIS A 174 -2.43 -21.37 -15.85
N PRO A 175 -2.38 -22.68 -16.08
CA PRO A 175 -2.74 -23.71 -15.11
C PRO A 175 -1.79 -23.76 -13.89
N ARG A 176 -0.71 -22.95 -13.87
CA ARG A 176 0.26 -22.89 -12.77
C ARG A 176 0.32 -21.47 -12.19
N ILE A 177 0.14 -21.34 -10.88
CA ILE A 177 0.23 -20.09 -10.11
C ILE A 177 1.58 -19.39 -10.36
N SER A 178 2.68 -20.14 -10.46
CA SER A 178 4.02 -19.63 -10.76
C SER A 178 4.12 -18.87 -12.08
N THR A 179 3.37 -19.27 -13.10
CA THR A 179 3.37 -18.62 -14.41
C THR A 179 2.63 -17.27 -14.35
N THR A 180 1.51 -17.22 -13.64
CA THR A 180 0.75 -15.98 -13.42
C THR A 180 1.59 -14.97 -12.63
N ALA A 181 2.24 -15.40 -11.54
CA ALA A 181 3.12 -14.56 -10.74
C ALA A 181 4.28 -13.97 -11.58
N ARG A 182 4.90 -14.78 -12.45
CA ARG A 182 5.97 -14.31 -13.35
C ARG A 182 5.49 -13.23 -14.30
N TRP A 183 4.32 -13.38 -14.91
CA TRP A 183 3.78 -12.37 -15.83
C TRP A 183 3.42 -11.06 -15.13
N ILE A 184 2.95 -11.14 -13.90
CA ILE A 184 2.65 -9.96 -13.10
C ILE A 184 3.95 -9.23 -12.73
N LEU A 185 5.00 -9.96 -12.39
CA LEU A 185 6.32 -9.38 -12.18
C LEU A 185 6.81 -8.65 -13.44
N VAL A 186 6.66 -9.25 -14.62
CA VAL A 186 7.02 -8.60 -15.90
C VAL A 186 6.25 -7.30 -16.11
N VAL A 187 4.95 -7.29 -15.82
CA VAL A 187 4.14 -6.06 -15.94
C VAL A 187 4.59 -5.01 -14.92
N TYR A 188 4.87 -5.42 -13.68
CA TYR A 188 5.37 -4.52 -12.63
C TYR A 188 6.70 -3.88 -13.04
N MET A 189 7.65 -4.68 -13.53
CA MET A 189 8.94 -4.19 -14.05
C MET A 189 8.77 -3.26 -15.25
N ALA A 190 7.91 -3.63 -16.21
CA ALA A 190 7.65 -2.81 -17.40
C ALA A 190 7.03 -1.45 -17.02
N LEU A 191 6.08 -1.45 -16.06
CA LEU A 191 5.48 -0.21 -15.58
C LEU A 191 6.52 0.65 -14.84
N THR A 192 7.39 0.04 -14.03
CA THR A 192 8.48 0.75 -13.34
C THR A 192 9.45 1.38 -14.33
N LEU A 193 9.93 0.61 -15.31
CA LEU A 193 10.86 1.12 -16.32
C LEU A 193 10.24 2.25 -17.16
N SER A 194 8.98 2.10 -17.56
CA SER A 194 8.30 3.16 -18.32
C SER A 194 8.08 4.43 -17.47
N CYS A 195 7.83 4.27 -16.16
CA CYS A 195 7.73 5.39 -15.24
C CYS A 195 9.08 6.12 -15.07
N ILE A 196 10.18 5.38 -14.89
CA ILE A 196 11.54 5.96 -14.82
C ILE A 196 11.84 6.80 -16.08
N VAL A 197 11.60 6.24 -17.26
CA VAL A 197 11.83 6.95 -18.52
C VAL A 197 10.94 8.19 -18.61
N ALA A 198 9.67 8.10 -18.26
CA ALA A 198 8.75 9.23 -18.31
C ALA A 198 9.16 10.35 -17.35
N TYR A 199 9.57 10.04 -16.11
CA TYR A 199 10.05 11.02 -15.15
C TYR A 199 11.36 11.68 -15.60
N HIS A 200 12.30 10.90 -16.12
CA HIS A 200 13.56 11.45 -16.64
C HIS A 200 13.33 12.39 -17.83
N LEU A 201 12.48 12.00 -18.78
CA LEU A 201 12.07 12.86 -19.90
C LEU A 201 11.23 14.07 -19.44
N GLY A 202 10.56 13.96 -18.30
CA GLY A 202 9.83 15.04 -17.64
C GLY A 202 10.74 16.09 -16.99
N GLY A 203 12.03 15.79 -16.81
CA GLY A 203 13.04 16.71 -16.25
C GLY A 203 13.61 16.30 -14.88
N MET A 204 13.27 15.12 -14.34
CA MET A 204 13.94 14.60 -13.14
C MET A 204 15.36 14.14 -13.43
N THR A 205 16.24 14.23 -12.42
CA THR A 205 17.54 13.56 -12.47
C THR A 205 17.36 12.05 -12.61
N ALA A 206 18.36 11.31 -13.06
CA ALA A 206 18.26 9.85 -13.17
C ALA A 206 18.00 9.21 -11.78
N PHE A 207 18.63 9.75 -10.75
CA PHE A 207 18.43 9.29 -9.36
C PHE A 207 17.02 9.53 -8.88
N ASP A 208 16.48 10.74 -9.04
CA ASP A 208 15.11 11.07 -8.64
C ASP A 208 14.10 10.26 -9.44
N ALA A 209 14.30 10.10 -10.74
CA ALA A 209 13.40 9.34 -11.61
C ALA A 209 13.28 7.87 -11.16
N VAL A 210 14.38 7.22 -10.76
CA VAL A 210 14.37 5.84 -10.24
C VAL A 210 13.63 5.77 -8.93
N ASN A 211 13.96 6.64 -7.96
CA ASN A 211 13.39 6.60 -6.63
C ASN A 211 11.88 6.94 -6.64
N HIS A 212 11.48 7.99 -7.36
CA HIS A 212 10.07 8.34 -7.50
C HIS A 212 9.27 7.28 -8.29
N ALA A 213 9.86 6.64 -9.31
CA ALA A 213 9.18 5.57 -10.01
C ALA A 213 8.95 4.34 -9.13
N PHE A 214 9.92 3.98 -8.27
CA PHE A 214 9.76 2.92 -7.29
C PHE A 214 8.58 3.21 -6.34
N SER A 215 8.53 4.44 -5.81
CA SER A 215 7.44 4.89 -4.93
C SER A 215 6.10 4.99 -5.66
N THR A 216 6.07 5.51 -6.91
CA THR A 216 4.84 5.68 -7.70
C THR A 216 4.20 4.34 -8.05
N VAL A 217 4.98 3.39 -8.57
CA VAL A 217 4.45 2.09 -9.03
C VAL A 217 4.09 1.20 -7.85
N ALA A 218 4.80 1.34 -6.74
CA ALA A 218 4.45 0.71 -5.48
C ALA A 218 3.28 1.39 -4.76
N THR A 219 2.85 2.59 -5.22
CA THR A 219 1.86 3.45 -4.55
C THR A 219 2.26 3.76 -3.11
N GLY A 220 3.50 4.23 -2.89
CA GLY A 220 4.08 4.36 -1.57
C GLY A 220 4.32 5.79 -1.06
N GLY A 221 4.70 6.75 -1.93
CA GLY A 221 4.75 8.17 -1.61
C GLY A 221 6.07 8.71 -1.06
N PHE A 222 7.07 7.88 -0.73
CA PHE A 222 8.38 8.41 -0.38
C PHE A 222 9.01 9.18 -1.55
N SER A 223 9.60 10.32 -1.22
CA SER A 223 10.34 11.19 -2.13
C SER A 223 11.80 11.31 -1.70
N THR A 224 12.66 11.69 -2.61
CA THR A 224 14.05 12.09 -2.36
C THR A 224 14.14 13.53 -1.86
N HIS A 225 13.03 14.27 -1.85
CA HIS A 225 12.95 15.65 -1.41
C HIS A 225 11.89 15.84 -0.32
N GLN A 226 12.16 16.70 0.67
CA GLN A 226 11.24 16.99 1.77
C GLN A 226 9.89 17.51 1.26
N ALA A 227 9.91 18.39 0.26
CA ALA A 227 8.72 18.98 -0.34
C ALA A 227 8.00 18.07 -1.35
N SER A 228 8.40 16.79 -1.48
CA SER A 228 7.79 15.84 -2.43
C SER A 228 7.73 16.42 -3.85
N PHE A 229 6.62 16.31 -4.57
CA PHE A 229 6.49 16.85 -5.94
C PHE A 229 6.52 18.38 -6.01
N ALA A 230 6.25 19.09 -4.90
CA ALA A 230 6.37 20.55 -4.86
C ALA A 230 7.80 21.02 -5.19
N TYR A 231 8.84 20.23 -4.86
CA TYR A 231 10.23 20.53 -5.17
C TYR A 231 10.50 20.78 -6.66
N PHE A 232 9.85 20.02 -7.51
CA PHE A 232 10.13 20.09 -8.96
C PHE A 232 9.47 21.25 -9.67
N HIS A 233 8.49 21.92 -9.07
CA HIS A 233 7.73 23.05 -9.66
C HIS A 233 7.27 22.78 -11.10
N SER A 234 6.93 21.53 -11.45
CA SER A 234 6.67 21.09 -12.81
C SER A 234 5.27 20.48 -12.99
N PRO A 235 4.34 21.20 -13.65
CA PRO A 235 3.03 20.65 -14.01
C PRO A 235 3.08 19.37 -14.84
N ARG A 236 4.14 19.22 -15.66
CA ARG A 236 4.35 17.99 -16.47
C ARG A 236 4.60 16.77 -15.60
N LEU A 237 5.45 16.91 -14.57
CA LEU A 237 5.75 15.81 -13.65
C LEU A 237 4.54 15.41 -12.83
N GLU A 238 3.72 16.35 -12.39
CA GLU A 238 2.47 16.05 -11.70
C GLU A 238 1.49 15.25 -12.58
N LEU A 239 1.36 15.60 -13.86
CA LEU A 239 0.52 14.85 -14.80
C LEU A 239 1.07 13.45 -15.07
N ILE A 240 2.38 13.31 -15.27
CA ILE A 240 3.03 12.01 -15.43
C ILE A 240 2.77 11.15 -14.19
N ALA A 241 3.00 11.69 -12.99
CA ALA A 241 2.75 11.00 -11.74
C ALA A 241 1.28 10.56 -11.63
N SER A 242 0.32 11.43 -11.92
CA SER A 242 -1.11 11.12 -11.87
C SER A 242 -1.47 9.94 -12.77
N VAL A 243 -0.93 9.90 -13.99
CA VAL A 243 -1.15 8.79 -14.92
C VAL A 243 -0.59 7.48 -14.39
N PHE A 244 0.66 7.48 -13.88
CA PHE A 244 1.28 6.25 -13.38
C PHE A 244 0.68 5.80 -12.05
N MET A 245 0.25 6.72 -11.16
CA MET A 245 -0.51 6.39 -9.95
C MET A 245 -1.83 5.69 -10.31
N ILE A 246 -2.62 6.24 -11.24
CA ILE A 246 -3.88 5.63 -11.70
C ILE A 246 -3.61 4.25 -12.32
N LEU A 247 -2.59 4.09 -13.17
CA LEU A 247 -2.22 2.79 -13.75
C LEU A 247 -1.84 1.79 -12.66
N SER A 248 -1.05 2.18 -11.66
CA SER A 248 -0.66 1.32 -10.54
C SER A 248 -1.84 0.94 -9.64
N GLY A 249 -2.89 1.77 -9.62
CA GLY A 249 -4.17 1.48 -8.96
C GLY A 249 -5.06 0.47 -9.68
N ILE A 250 -4.76 0.10 -10.94
CA ILE A 250 -5.50 -0.94 -11.66
C ILE A 250 -4.95 -2.33 -11.29
N ASN A 251 -5.85 -3.32 -11.26
CA ASN A 251 -5.45 -4.72 -11.04
C ASN A 251 -4.38 -5.17 -12.03
N PHE A 252 -3.23 -5.69 -11.53
CA PHE A 252 -2.09 -6.10 -12.36
C PHE A 252 -2.44 -7.22 -13.35
N SER A 253 -3.41 -8.08 -13.03
CA SER A 253 -3.89 -9.09 -13.98
C SER A 253 -4.63 -8.45 -15.17
N LEU A 254 -5.35 -7.34 -14.95
CA LEU A 254 -5.99 -6.56 -16.01
C LEU A 254 -4.95 -5.77 -16.80
N LEU A 255 -3.92 -5.22 -16.16
CA LEU A 255 -2.80 -4.59 -16.85
C LEU A 255 -2.04 -5.58 -17.75
N TYR A 256 -1.87 -6.84 -17.31
CA TYR A 256 -1.34 -7.88 -18.18
C TYR A 256 -2.18 -8.07 -19.44
N LEU A 257 -3.52 -8.10 -19.31
CA LEU A 257 -4.43 -8.20 -20.47
C LEU A 257 -4.35 -6.96 -21.36
N LEU A 258 -4.13 -5.78 -20.78
CA LEU A 258 -3.99 -4.53 -21.52
C LEU A 258 -2.69 -4.50 -22.32
N ILE A 259 -1.55 -4.70 -21.65
CA ILE A 259 -0.21 -4.48 -22.20
C ILE A 259 0.20 -5.66 -23.09
N ILE A 260 0.09 -6.88 -22.58
CA ILE A 260 0.61 -8.08 -23.28
C ILE A 260 -0.40 -8.66 -24.25
N LYS A 261 -1.68 -8.77 -23.85
CA LYS A 261 -2.74 -9.36 -24.69
C LYS A 261 -3.49 -8.35 -25.52
N ARG A 262 -3.25 -7.04 -25.35
CA ARG A 262 -3.90 -5.92 -26.08
C ARG A 262 -5.43 -5.98 -26.06
N ARG A 263 -6.03 -6.51 -24.98
CA ARG A 263 -7.48 -6.66 -24.83
C ARG A 263 -8.10 -5.44 -24.15
N PHE A 264 -7.99 -4.25 -24.74
CA PHE A 264 -8.48 -2.97 -24.21
C PHE A 264 -9.95 -3.02 -23.78
N LYS A 265 -10.84 -3.53 -24.66
CA LYS A 265 -12.28 -3.59 -24.37
C LYS A 265 -12.60 -4.35 -23.08
N LYS A 266 -11.86 -5.45 -22.79
CA LYS A 266 -12.09 -6.25 -21.59
C LYS A 266 -11.74 -5.49 -20.30
N VAL A 267 -10.70 -4.69 -20.32
CA VAL A 267 -10.24 -3.89 -19.17
C VAL A 267 -11.21 -2.75 -18.89
N PHE A 268 -11.57 -1.94 -19.91
CA PHE A 268 -12.47 -0.81 -19.73
C PHE A 268 -13.95 -1.19 -19.56
N THR A 269 -14.34 -2.47 -19.83
CA THR A 269 -15.68 -2.99 -19.50
C THR A 269 -15.72 -3.68 -18.13
N ASP A 270 -14.59 -3.84 -17.45
CA ASP A 270 -14.56 -4.38 -16.10
C ASP A 270 -15.26 -3.43 -15.12
N GLY A 271 -16.11 -3.98 -14.25
CA GLY A 271 -16.93 -3.18 -13.35
C GLY A 271 -16.11 -2.49 -12.27
N GLU A 272 -15.06 -3.14 -11.75
CA GLU A 272 -14.20 -2.57 -10.72
C GLU A 272 -13.41 -1.38 -11.27
N VAL A 273 -12.79 -1.54 -12.45
CA VAL A 273 -12.05 -0.45 -13.12
C VAL A 273 -12.99 0.72 -13.41
N ARG A 274 -14.23 0.46 -13.83
CA ARG A 274 -15.22 1.53 -14.03
C ARG A 274 -15.55 2.26 -12.73
N TYR A 275 -15.80 1.54 -11.63
CA TYR A 275 -16.04 2.17 -10.32
C TYR A 275 -14.85 3.03 -9.89
N PHE A 276 -13.64 2.49 -10.00
CA PHE A 276 -12.42 3.19 -9.66
C PHE A 276 -12.27 4.50 -10.46
N LEU A 277 -12.36 4.43 -11.80
CA LEU A 277 -12.23 5.61 -12.66
C LEU A 277 -13.40 6.60 -12.51
N THR A 278 -14.62 6.12 -12.24
CA THR A 278 -15.77 6.99 -12.00
C THR A 278 -15.60 7.77 -10.70
N ILE A 279 -15.16 7.13 -9.62
CA ILE A 279 -14.87 7.80 -8.34
C ILE A 279 -13.74 8.82 -8.54
N ALA A 280 -12.65 8.44 -9.23
CA ALA A 280 -11.54 9.35 -9.53
C ALA A 280 -12.03 10.59 -10.29
N LEU A 281 -12.79 10.40 -11.35
CA LEU A 281 -13.30 11.50 -12.17
C LEU A 281 -14.27 12.39 -11.37
N ALA A 282 -15.24 11.80 -10.69
CA ALA A 282 -16.21 12.54 -9.91
C ALA A 282 -15.53 13.39 -8.80
N SER A 283 -14.61 12.79 -8.04
CA SER A 283 -13.87 13.49 -6.98
C SER A 283 -12.97 14.59 -7.55
N THR A 284 -12.31 14.36 -8.68
CA THR A 284 -11.52 15.39 -9.38
C THR A 284 -12.38 16.57 -9.79
N LEU A 285 -13.56 16.33 -10.37
CA LEU A 285 -14.45 17.41 -10.78
C LEU A 285 -15.01 18.18 -9.58
N ILE A 286 -15.35 17.50 -8.48
CA ILE A 286 -15.83 18.15 -7.26
C ILE A 286 -14.74 19.04 -6.68
N ILE A 287 -13.52 18.55 -6.49
CA ILE A 287 -12.41 19.33 -5.93
C ILE A 287 -12.03 20.47 -6.87
N ALA A 288 -11.94 20.24 -8.18
CA ALA A 288 -11.62 21.28 -9.15
C ALA A 288 -12.68 22.40 -9.14
N ALA A 289 -13.97 22.05 -9.03
CA ALA A 289 -15.04 23.04 -8.91
C ALA A 289 -14.91 23.86 -7.61
N LEU A 290 -14.60 23.22 -6.47
CA LEU A 290 -14.39 23.93 -5.21
C LEU A 290 -13.19 24.89 -5.29
N LEU A 291 -12.07 24.47 -5.88
CA LEU A 291 -10.89 25.32 -6.07
C LEU A 291 -11.19 26.49 -7.01
N PHE A 292 -11.90 26.25 -8.10
CA PHE A 292 -12.25 27.30 -9.05
C PHE A 292 -13.22 28.34 -8.45
N PHE A 293 -14.33 27.89 -7.84
CA PHE A 293 -15.37 28.80 -7.37
C PHE A 293 -15.05 29.43 -6.00
N GLN A 294 -14.39 28.74 -5.09
CA GLN A 294 -14.15 29.23 -3.73
C GLN A 294 -12.75 29.80 -3.53
N LYS A 295 -11.75 29.31 -4.24
CA LYS A 295 -10.35 29.76 -4.11
C LYS A 295 -9.86 30.57 -5.32
N HIS A 296 -10.72 30.75 -6.35
CA HIS A 296 -10.41 31.49 -7.57
C HIS A 296 -9.13 31.01 -8.28
N VAL A 297 -8.79 29.73 -8.15
CA VAL A 297 -7.70 29.10 -8.88
C VAL A 297 -8.09 28.95 -10.35
N GLY A 298 -7.17 29.20 -11.27
CA GLY A 298 -7.43 29.04 -12.70
C GLY A 298 -7.89 27.61 -13.03
N ILE A 299 -8.84 27.45 -13.97
CA ILE A 299 -9.50 26.17 -14.25
C ILE A 299 -8.51 25.03 -14.57
N PHE A 300 -7.43 25.31 -15.32
CA PHE A 300 -6.42 24.30 -15.66
C PHE A 300 -5.60 23.87 -14.44
N ASP A 301 -5.22 24.81 -13.58
CA ASP A 301 -4.49 24.51 -12.34
C ASP A 301 -5.40 23.80 -11.35
N ALA A 302 -6.67 24.21 -11.23
CA ALA A 302 -7.65 23.54 -10.39
C ALA A 302 -7.86 22.07 -10.81
N LEU A 303 -8.00 21.81 -12.11
CA LEU A 303 -8.13 20.45 -12.64
C LEU A 303 -6.84 19.62 -12.42
N ARG A 304 -5.67 20.22 -12.66
CA ARG A 304 -4.37 19.55 -12.48
C ARG A 304 -4.14 19.17 -11.03
N GLN A 305 -4.29 20.13 -10.11
CA GLN A 305 -4.13 19.91 -8.68
C GLN A 305 -5.13 18.87 -8.16
N ALA A 306 -6.41 19.01 -8.53
CA ALA A 306 -7.43 18.06 -8.14
C ALA A 306 -7.14 16.64 -8.64
N LEU A 307 -6.74 16.49 -9.92
CA LEU A 307 -6.38 15.19 -10.50
C LEU A 307 -5.19 14.56 -9.77
N PHE A 308 -4.13 15.36 -9.50
CA PHE A 308 -2.95 14.87 -8.80
C PHE A 308 -3.30 14.36 -7.40
N TYR A 309 -4.03 15.15 -6.61
CA TYR A 309 -4.39 14.77 -5.25
C TYR A 309 -5.40 13.61 -5.19
N VAL A 310 -6.38 13.59 -6.09
CA VAL A 310 -7.30 12.45 -6.17
C VAL A 310 -6.56 11.18 -6.58
N ALA A 311 -5.66 11.25 -7.58
CA ALA A 311 -4.83 10.11 -7.96
C ALA A 311 -3.96 9.66 -6.78
N SER A 312 -3.30 10.59 -6.08
CA SER A 312 -2.43 10.32 -4.94
C SER A 312 -3.18 9.66 -3.77
N PHE A 313 -4.32 10.20 -3.37
CA PHE A 313 -5.08 9.72 -2.21
C PHE A 313 -5.91 8.48 -2.50
N GLN A 314 -6.54 8.39 -3.68
CA GLN A 314 -7.34 7.22 -4.05
C GLN A 314 -6.48 5.99 -4.34
N THR A 315 -5.30 6.17 -4.94
CA THR A 315 -4.35 5.06 -5.11
C THR A 315 -3.51 4.81 -3.87
N THR A 316 -3.72 5.62 -2.83
CA THR A 316 -2.97 5.57 -1.57
C THR A 316 -1.46 5.76 -1.76
N THR A 317 -1.06 6.56 -2.76
CA THR A 317 0.35 6.86 -3.01
C THR A 317 0.90 7.91 -2.04
N GLY A 318 0.11 8.95 -1.72
CA GLY A 318 0.50 9.94 -0.71
C GLY A 318 1.49 11.02 -1.18
N PHE A 319 1.76 11.18 -2.47
CA PHE A 319 2.54 12.33 -2.95
C PHE A 319 1.80 13.64 -2.79
N THR A 320 2.54 14.71 -2.51
CA THR A 320 2.04 16.07 -2.31
C THR A 320 2.73 17.05 -3.26
N SER A 321 2.00 18.07 -3.76
CA SER A 321 2.55 19.08 -4.67
C SER A 321 2.24 20.52 -4.25
N VAL A 322 1.15 20.72 -3.56
CA VAL A 322 0.74 22.00 -2.96
C VAL A 322 0.21 21.73 -1.56
N ASP A 323 0.05 22.74 -0.73
CA ASP A 323 -0.57 22.53 0.58
C ASP A 323 -2.11 22.45 0.44
N PRO A 324 -2.73 21.27 0.66
CA PRO A 324 -4.17 21.13 0.56
C PRO A 324 -4.92 21.63 1.83
N GLU A 325 -4.25 22.01 2.91
CA GLU A 325 -4.90 22.54 4.12
C GLU A 325 -5.53 23.92 3.86
N VAL A 326 -5.00 24.66 2.90
CA VAL A 326 -5.61 25.91 2.46
C VAL A 326 -6.86 25.71 1.59
N TRP A 327 -7.20 24.49 1.23
CA TRP A 327 -8.36 24.17 0.40
C TRP A 327 -9.67 24.22 1.19
N PRO A 328 -10.82 24.27 0.52
CA PRO A 328 -12.10 24.16 1.21
C PRO A 328 -12.22 22.86 2.01
N PRO A 329 -12.78 22.86 3.23
CA PRO A 329 -12.89 21.66 4.07
C PRO A 329 -13.57 20.46 3.39
N LEU A 330 -14.52 20.71 2.48
CA LEU A 330 -15.17 19.67 1.70
C LEU A 330 -14.17 18.93 0.80
N ALA A 331 -13.16 19.60 0.26
CA ALA A 331 -12.11 18.95 -0.54
C ALA A 331 -11.30 17.96 0.31
N ILE A 332 -10.95 18.32 1.55
CA ILE A 332 -10.27 17.43 2.50
C ILE A 332 -11.12 16.20 2.81
N ILE A 333 -12.42 16.39 3.08
CA ILE A 333 -13.35 15.27 3.32
C ILE A 333 -13.41 14.34 2.10
N VAL A 334 -13.47 14.87 0.88
CA VAL A 334 -13.45 14.07 -0.35
C VAL A 334 -12.14 13.27 -0.45
N LEU A 335 -10.99 13.89 -0.16
CA LEU A 335 -9.68 13.18 -0.17
C LEU A 335 -9.64 12.05 0.87
N LEU A 336 -10.12 12.26 2.08
CA LEU A 336 -10.22 11.21 3.11
C LEU A 336 -11.15 10.07 2.68
N LEU A 337 -12.28 10.38 2.06
CA LEU A 337 -13.22 9.34 1.57
C LEU A 337 -12.64 8.51 0.44
N VAL A 338 -11.94 9.13 -0.53
CA VAL A 338 -11.31 8.37 -1.62
C VAL A 338 -10.13 7.54 -1.13
N SER A 339 -9.41 7.98 -0.09
CA SER A 339 -8.34 7.19 0.52
C SER A 339 -8.86 5.92 1.22
N VAL A 340 -9.99 6.03 1.92
CA VAL A 340 -10.68 4.85 2.49
C VAL A 340 -11.18 3.92 1.39
N CYS A 341 -11.72 4.47 0.29
CA CYS A 341 -12.19 3.67 -0.84
C CYS A 341 -11.05 2.87 -1.48
N GLY A 342 -9.88 3.48 -1.62
CA GLY A 342 -8.72 2.87 -2.26
C GLY A 342 -8.90 2.64 -3.77
N ALA A 343 -8.03 1.83 -4.36
CA ALA A 343 -8.08 1.46 -5.78
C ALA A 343 -8.53 0.01 -6.00
N CYS A 344 -8.23 -0.58 -7.16
CA CYS A 344 -8.67 -1.94 -7.51
C CYS A 344 -8.00 -3.01 -6.64
N ALA A 345 -8.71 -4.10 -6.35
CA ALA A 345 -8.12 -5.29 -5.76
C ALA A 345 -7.06 -5.90 -6.70
N GLY A 346 -5.97 -6.43 -6.14
CA GLY A 346 -4.83 -6.92 -6.93
C GLY A 346 -4.00 -5.82 -7.59
N SER A 347 -4.11 -4.57 -7.10
CA SER A 347 -3.18 -3.47 -7.32
C SER A 347 -2.22 -3.32 -6.13
N THR A 348 -1.25 -2.43 -6.23
CA THR A 348 -0.33 -2.11 -5.13
C THR A 348 -0.94 -1.20 -4.06
N SER A 349 -2.10 -0.57 -4.31
CA SER A 349 -2.73 0.38 -3.39
C SER A 349 -3.16 -0.24 -2.06
N GLY A 350 -3.27 0.57 -1.02
CA GLY A 350 -3.92 0.26 0.24
C GLY A 350 -5.44 0.48 0.21
N GLY A 351 -6.01 0.89 1.35
CA GLY A 351 -7.44 1.16 1.51
C GLY A 351 -8.32 -0.09 1.51
N ALA A 352 -9.64 0.14 1.63
CA ALA A 352 -10.63 -0.94 1.68
C ALA A 352 -10.84 -1.68 0.35
N LYS A 353 -10.31 -1.15 -0.76
CA LYS A 353 -10.50 -1.56 -2.17
C LYS A 353 -11.88 -1.23 -2.74
N CYS A 354 -11.86 -0.64 -3.94
CA CYS A 354 -13.08 -0.21 -4.67
C CYS A 354 -14.13 -1.31 -4.79
N VAL A 355 -13.72 -2.55 -5.01
CA VAL A 355 -14.64 -3.68 -5.17
C VAL A 355 -15.45 -3.96 -3.91
N ARG A 356 -14.83 -3.84 -2.71
CA ARG A 356 -15.55 -4.04 -1.44
C ARG A 356 -16.52 -2.89 -1.18
N VAL A 357 -16.12 -1.66 -1.50
CA VAL A 357 -17.02 -0.49 -1.41
C VAL A 357 -18.20 -0.65 -2.34
N ALA A 358 -17.97 -1.05 -3.60
CA ALA A 358 -19.03 -1.34 -4.56
C ALA A 358 -19.96 -2.48 -4.10
N ALA A 359 -19.41 -3.53 -3.47
CA ALA A 359 -20.18 -4.61 -2.89
C ALA A 359 -21.04 -4.11 -1.71
N ALA A 360 -20.44 -3.36 -0.78
CA ALA A 360 -21.14 -2.81 0.38
C ALA A 360 -22.33 -1.91 -0.03
N VAL A 361 -22.12 -1.01 -1.01
CA VAL A 361 -23.20 -0.17 -1.55
C VAL A 361 -24.33 -1.01 -2.15
N LYS A 362 -24.00 -2.07 -2.89
CA LYS A 362 -25.02 -2.97 -3.46
C LYS A 362 -25.76 -3.79 -2.40
N ILE A 363 -25.04 -4.27 -1.37
CA ILE A 363 -25.66 -4.97 -0.23
C ILE A 363 -26.65 -4.04 0.45
N PHE A 364 -26.22 -2.81 0.73
CA PHE A 364 -27.07 -1.80 1.36
C PHE A 364 -28.33 -1.50 0.54
N VAL A 365 -28.19 -1.27 -0.77
CA VAL A 365 -29.35 -1.03 -1.66
C VAL A 365 -30.28 -2.26 -1.74
N ASN A 366 -29.70 -3.47 -1.78
CA ASN A 366 -30.51 -4.69 -1.82
C ASN A 366 -31.28 -4.91 -0.51
N GLU A 367 -30.72 -4.50 0.64
CA GLU A 367 -31.41 -4.62 1.93
C GLU A 367 -32.67 -3.77 1.96
N PHE A 368 -32.64 -2.53 1.48
CA PHE A 368 -33.87 -1.72 1.34
C PHE A 368 -34.92 -2.40 0.47
N ARG A 369 -34.50 -3.04 -0.64
CA ARG A 369 -35.41 -3.77 -1.52
C ARG A 369 -35.97 -5.02 -0.84
N HIS A 370 -35.18 -5.69 -0.02
CA HIS A 370 -35.59 -6.88 0.73
C HIS A 370 -36.62 -6.52 1.82
N ILE A 371 -36.41 -5.38 2.51
CA ILE A 371 -37.39 -4.86 3.48
C ILE A 371 -38.75 -4.58 2.83
N LEU A 372 -38.75 -4.00 1.61
CA LEU A 372 -39.97 -3.71 0.86
C LEU A 372 -40.61 -4.95 0.24
N HIS A 373 -39.80 -5.93 -0.14
CA HIS A 373 -40.22 -7.16 -0.80
C HIS A 373 -39.54 -8.39 -0.17
N PRO A 374 -39.99 -8.86 1.01
CA PRO A 374 -39.30 -9.90 1.79
C PRO A 374 -39.14 -11.25 1.08
N SER A 375 -40.05 -11.57 0.15
CA SER A 375 -40.01 -12.82 -0.64
C SER A 375 -39.19 -12.71 -1.93
N ALA A 376 -38.63 -11.52 -2.25
CA ALA A 376 -37.87 -11.34 -3.46
C ALA A 376 -36.47 -11.95 -3.35
N VAL A 377 -36.09 -12.80 -4.31
CA VAL A 377 -34.71 -13.29 -4.43
C VAL A 377 -33.88 -12.24 -5.14
N LEU A 378 -33.09 -11.49 -4.39
CA LEU A 378 -32.22 -10.39 -4.88
C LEU A 378 -30.76 -10.84 -5.00
N PRO A 379 -30.32 -11.37 -6.15
CA PRO A 379 -28.96 -11.83 -6.31
C PRO A 379 -27.98 -10.65 -6.30
N LEU A 380 -26.98 -10.70 -5.42
CA LEU A 380 -25.88 -9.74 -5.42
C LEU A 380 -24.95 -10.04 -6.61
N ARG A 381 -24.95 -9.18 -7.63
CA ARG A 381 -24.14 -9.37 -8.85
C ARG A 381 -23.02 -8.35 -8.95
N LEU A 382 -21.77 -8.82 -9.08
CA LEU A 382 -20.59 -8.04 -9.45
C LEU A 382 -19.98 -8.63 -10.73
N ASN A 383 -19.64 -7.80 -11.70
CA ASN A 383 -19.04 -8.25 -12.98
C ASN A 383 -19.74 -9.47 -13.62
N LYS A 384 -21.08 -9.54 -13.63
CA LYS A 384 -21.89 -10.67 -14.12
C LYS A 384 -21.79 -11.95 -13.27
N THR A 385 -21.03 -11.98 -12.18
CA THR A 385 -20.98 -13.08 -11.21
C THR A 385 -21.94 -12.82 -10.07
N THR A 386 -22.71 -13.84 -9.68
CA THR A 386 -23.57 -13.79 -8.49
C THR A 386 -22.72 -14.15 -7.27
N LEU A 387 -22.72 -13.27 -6.28
CA LEU A 387 -22.01 -13.47 -5.01
C LEU A 387 -22.89 -14.27 -4.05
N SER A 388 -22.28 -15.13 -3.23
CA SER A 388 -23.00 -15.88 -2.20
C SER A 388 -23.34 -14.99 -0.99
N ALA A 389 -24.31 -15.39 -0.18
CA ALA A 389 -24.67 -14.67 1.05
C ALA A 389 -23.49 -14.58 2.04
N SER A 390 -22.63 -15.60 2.09
CA SER A 390 -21.41 -15.61 2.93
C SER A 390 -20.46 -14.45 2.60
N VAL A 391 -20.42 -14.04 1.34
CA VAL A 391 -19.62 -12.90 0.88
C VAL A 391 -20.11 -11.58 1.49
N ALA A 392 -21.44 -11.38 1.54
CA ALA A 392 -22.00 -10.18 2.15
C ALA A 392 -21.60 -10.07 3.64
N THR A 393 -21.65 -11.18 4.37
CA THR A 393 -21.21 -11.24 5.76
C THR A 393 -19.71 -10.91 5.91
N THR A 394 -18.86 -11.45 5.03
CA THR A 394 -17.42 -11.18 5.05
C THR A 394 -17.10 -9.71 4.76
N VAL A 395 -17.79 -9.10 3.78
CA VAL A 395 -17.63 -7.66 3.46
C VAL A 395 -18.07 -6.79 4.64
N PHE A 396 -19.20 -7.13 5.27
CA PHE A 396 -19.68 -6.42 6.46
C PHE A 396 -18.68 -6.55 7.61
N ALA A 397 -18.21 -7.77 7.93
CA ALA A 397 -17.21 -8.01 8.97
C ALA A 397 -15.89 -7.25 8.71
N PHE A 398 -15.47 -7.15 7.46
CA PHE A 398 -14.30 -6.36 7.08
C PHE A 398 -14.49 -4.87 7.39
N PHE A 399 -15.61 -4.26 6.96
CA PHE A 399 -15.85 -2.85 7.22
C PHE A 399 -16.04 -2.55 8.71
N MET A 400 -16.67 -3.45 9.47
CA MET A 400 -16.77 -3.33 10.93
C MET A 400 -15.38 -3.35 11.59
N ALA A 401 -14.52 -4.30 11.22
CA ALA A 401 -13.17 -4.36 11.75
C ALA A 401 -12.33 -3.13 11.32
N TYR A 402 -12.48 -2.67 10.07
CA TYR A 402 -11.83 -1.48 9.56
C TYR A 402 -12.22 -0.23 10.36
N LEU A 403 -13.51 -0.03 10.61
CA LEU A 403 -14.03 1.07 11.41
C LEU A 403 -13.56 1.00 12.87
N LEU A 404 -13.62 -0.19 13.47
CA LEU A 404 -13.16 -0.39 14.86
C LEU A 404 -11.66 -0.06 15.01
N LEU A 405 -10.82 -0.42 14.05
CA LEU A 405 -9.40 -0.07 14.08
C LEU A 405 -9.16 1.43 13.90
N ILE A 406 -9.92 2.12 13.05
CA ILE A 406 -9.86 3.58 12.94
C ILE A 406 -10.27 4.23 14.27
N VAL A 407 -11.36 3.79 14.87
CA VAL A 407 -11.84 4.30 16.17
C VAL A 407 -10.81 4.04 17.28
N PHE A 408 -10.23 2.85 17.31
CA PHE A 408 -9.16 2.50 18.24
C PHE A 408 -7.94 3.43 18.08
N GLY A 409 -7.45 3.62 16.86
CA GLY A 409 -6.34 4.54 16.59
C GLY A 409 -6.67 5.96 16.99
N THR A 410 -7.84 6.47 16.59
CA THR A 410 -8.31 7.81 16.96
C THR A 410 -8.34 7.98 18.48
N PHE A 411 -8.86 6.99 19.21
CA PHE A 411 -8.90 7.03 20.68
C PHE A 411 -7.51 7.13 21.29
N VAL A 412 -6.54 6.34 20.81
CA VAL A 412 -5.16 6.41 21.31
C VAL A 412 -4.52 7.75 21.00
N TYR A 413 -4.71 8.30 19.80
CA TYR A 413 -4.16 9.62 19.46
C TYR A 413 -4.78 10.75 20.31
N LEU A 414 -6.07 10.68 20.62
CA LEU A 414 -6.71 11.60 21.58
C LEU A 414 -6.08 11.50 22.98
N LEU A 415 -5.76 10.28 23.44
CA LEU A 415 -5.09 10.08 24.74
C LEU A 415 -3.68 10.69 24.81
N ILE A 416 -2.98 10.77 23.69
CA ILE A 416 -1.68 11.45 23.62
C ILE A 416 -1.78 12.95 23.31
N GLY A 417 -3.01 13.49 23.30
CA GLY A 417 -3.25 14.94 23.19
C GLY A 417 -3.43 15.48 21.78
N ALA A 418 -3.57 14.63 20.75
CA ALA A 418 -3.87 15.10 19.40
C ALA A 418 -5.29 15.69 19.31
N PRO A 419 -5.52 16.77 18.53
CA PRO A 419 -6.86 17.26 18.23
C PRO A 419 -7.70 16.18 17.53
N LEU A 420 -9.04 16.27 17.65
CA LEU A 420 -9.94 15.24 17.13
C LEU A 420 -9.80 15.02 15.61
N LEU A 421 -9.69 16.10 14.83
CA LEU A 421 -9.54 16.01 13.38
C LEU A 421 -8.21 15.35 13.00
N ASP A 422 -7.14 15.73 13.67
CA ASP A 422 -5.80 15.15 13.50
C ASP A 422 -5.82 13.65 13.82
N ALA A 423 -6.33 13.29 15.01
CA ALA A 423 -6.42 11.90 15.48
C ALA A 423 -7.19 11.00 14.48
N PHE A 424 -8.30 11.51 13.95
CA PHE A 424 -9.13 10.80 12.98
C PHE A 424 -8.43 10.69 11.61
N SER A 425 -7.85 11.79 11.12
CA SER A 425 -7.12 11.83 9.85
C SER A 425 -5.89 10.93 9.86
N ILE A 426 -5.09 10.96 10.95
CA ILE A 426 -3.93 10.09 11.15
C ILE A 426 -4.35 8.62 11.13
N SER A 427 -5.44 8.27 11.84
CA SER A 427 -5.94 6.90 11.88
C SER A 427 -6.37 6.40 10.49
N ILE A 428 -7.07 7.24 9.71
CA ILE A 428 -7.47 6.91 8.34
C ILE A 428 -6.23 6.75 7.45
N SER A 429 -5.29 7.68 7.53
CA SER A 429 -4.07 7.66 6.71
C SER A 429 -3.25 6.40 6.94
N CYS A 430 -3.02 6.03 8.21
CA CYS A 430 -2.31 4.80 8.57
C CYS A 430 -3.05 3.55 8.14
N MET A 431 -4.36 3.48 8.42
CA MET A 431 -5.17 2.30 8.10
C MET A 431 -5.37 2.11 6.60
N SER A 432 -5.43 3.20 5.83
CA SER A 432 -5.52 3.16 4.37
C SER A 432 -4.16 3.06 3.67
N ASN A 433 -3.03 3.18 4.39
CA ASN A 433 -1.66 3.23 3.87
C ASN A 433 -1.45 4.39 2.88
N VAL A 434 -1.82 5.63 3.25
CA VAL A 434 -1.69 6.83 2.40
C VAL A 434 -0.46 7.66 2.74
N GLY A 435 -0.15 7.83 4.04
CA GLY A 435 0.99 8.57 4.58
C GLY A 435 0.64 9.98 5.05
N PRO A 436 0.30 10.93 4.18
CA PRO A 436 -0.13 12.26 4.59
C PRO A 436 -1.40 12.22 5.44
N ALA A 437 -1.44 13.07 6.47
CA ALA A 437 -2.62 13.32 7.30
C ALA A 437 -3.05 14.80 7.15
N PHE A 438 -4.16 15.17 7.76
CA PHE A 438 -4.66 16.54 7.76
C PHE A 438 -4.85 16.99 9.21
N GLY A 439 -4.27 18.11 9.56
CA GLY A 439 -4.39 18.69 10.88
C GLY A 439 -3.18 19.50 11.31
N THR A 440 -3.23 20.01 12.53
CA THR A 440 -2.22 20.91 13.08
C THR A 440 -1.02 20.19 13.68
N MET A 441 -1.16 18.93 14.04
CA MET A 441 -0.09 18.10 14.61
C MET A 441 0.78 17.46 13.52
N ILE A 442 0.13 16.96 12.46
CA ILE A 442 0.77 16.38 11.29
C ILE A 442 -0.03 16.78 10.07
N GLY A 443 0.46 17.76 9.34
CA GLY A 443 -0.10 18.20 8.07
C GLY A 443 0.36 17.33 6.90
N PRO A 444 -0.17 17.57 5.70
CA PRO A 444 0.15 16.78 4.50
C PRO A 444 1.59 16.94 4.02
N LEU A 445 2.25 18.03 4.40
CA LEU A 445 3.65 18.34 4.07
C LEU A 445 4.60 18.12 5.25
N ASP A 446 4.06 17.80 6.43
CA ASP A 446 4.83 17.66 7.64
C ASP A 446 5.42 16.27 7.81
N THR A 447 6.44 16.19 8.68
CA THR A 447 7.01 14.90 9.11
C THR A 447 6.36 14.43 10.41
N TRP A 448 6.44 13.13 10.66
CA TRP A 448 5.96 12.50 11.89
C TRP A 448 6.99 12.56 13.03
N ALA A 449 8.04 13.35 12.89
CA ALA A 449 9.14 13.45 13.87
C ALA A 449 8.68 13.88 15.27
N ALA A 450 7.65 14.72 15.35
CA ALA A 450 7.06 15.19 16.60
C ALA A 450 6.14 14.17 17.29
N MET A 451 5.77 13.07 16.60
CA MET A 451 4.90 12.04 17.16
C MET A 451 5.59 11.28 18.29
N PRO A 452 4.94 11.12 19.48
CA PRO A 452 5.46 10.27 20.55
C PRO A 452 5.60 8.82 20.12
N ASP A 453 6.51 8.08 20.75
CA ASP A 453 6.77 6.67 20.42
C ASP A 453 5.50 5.79 20.52
N THR A 454 4.62 6.05 21.48
CA THR A 454 3.30 5.36 21.57
C THR A 454 2.49 5.57 20.30
N GLY A 455 2.43 6.79 19.78
CA GLY A 455 1.74 7.10 18.52
C GLY A 455 2.39 6.39 17.33
N LEU A 456 3.73 6.35 17.26
CA LEU A 456 4.48 5.66 16.20
C LEU A 456 4.22 4.15 16.20
N TRP A 457 4.14 3.51 17.39
CA TRP A 457 3.81 2.08 17.49
C TRP A 457 2.38 1.78 17.04
N VAL A 458 1.41 2.60 17.44
CA VAL A 458 0.01 2.45 17.01
C VAL A 458 -0.12 2.68 15.51
N SER A 459 0.54 3.69 14.96
CA SER A 459 0.59 3.95 13.52
C SER A 459 1.17 2.76 12.77
N SER A 460 2.29 2.20 13.22
CA SER A 460 2.92 1.02 12.62
C SER A 460 1.99 -0.19 12.63
N PHE A 461 1.24 -0.40 13.72
CA PHE A 461 0.24 -1.47 13.80
C PHE A 461 -0.91 -1.24 12.81
N LEU A 462 -1.45 -0.02 12.73
CA LEU A 462 -2.54 0.32 11.78
C LEU A 462 -2.10 0.17 10.33
N MET A 463 -0.87 0.62 9.99
CA MET A 463 -0.28 0.44 8.65
C MET A 463 -0.17 -1.04 8.29
N LEU A 464 0.30 -1.87 9.21
CA LEU A 464 0.41 -3.32 9.00
C LEU A 464 -0.96 -3.97 8.85
N ALA A 465 -1.94 -3.59 9.69
CA ALA A 465 -3.29 -4.12 9.64
C ALA A 465 -4.01 -3.76 8.33
N GLY A 466 -3.85 -2.51 7.86
CA GLY A 466 -4.36 -2.06 6.57
C GLY A 466 -3.75 -2.85 5.41
N ARG A 467 -2.42 -2.99 5.41
CA ARG A 467 -1.68 -3.65 4.33
C ARG A 467 -1.98 -5.14 4.22
N LEU A 468 -2.12 -5.85 5.33
CA LEU A 468 -2.41 -7.29 5.38
C LEU A 468 -3.91 -7.61 5.39
N GLU A 469 -4.74 -6.63 5.02
CA GLU A 469 -6.20 -6.79 4.88
C GLU A 469 -6.87 -7.26 6.19
N ILE A 470 -6.43 -6.73 7.33
CA ILE A 470 -6.98 -6.87 8.68
C ILE A 470 -6.96 -8.30 9.20
N PHE A 471 -7.69 -9.23 8.54
CA PHE A 471 -7.86 -10.59 9.03
C PHE A 471 -6.54 -11.34 9.14
N SER A 472 -5.59 -11.12 8.23
CA SER A 472 -4.29 -11.80 8.27
C SER A 472 -3.50 -11.49 9.53
N ILE A 473 -3.63 -10.27 10.07
CA ILE A 473 -2.94 -9.87 11.30
C ILE A 473 -3.78 -10.16 12.56
N LEU A 474 -5.11 -10.08 12.49
CA LEU A 474 -5.95 -10.26 13.66
C LEU A 474 -6.21 -11.74 14.01
N LEU A 475 -6.26 -12.64 13.03
CA LEU A 475 -6.50 -14.07 13.25
C LEU A 475 -5.53 -14.71 14.26
N PRO A 476 -4.20 -14.48 14.24
CA PRO A 476 -3.29 -15.02 15.24
C PRO A 476 -3.57 -14.58 16.69
N PHE A 477 -4.30 -13.49 16.90
CA PHE A 477 -4.70 -13.04 18.24
C PHE A 477 -5.97 -13.73 18.77
N THR A 478 -6.63 -14.54 17.94
CA THR A 478 -7.84 -15.26 18.37
C THR A 478 -7.49 -16.62 18.98
N PRO A 479 -8.12 -17.04 20.11
CA PRO A 479 -7.89 -18.37 20.68
C PRO A 479 -8.16 -19.50 19.70
N ALA A 480 -9.19 -19.37 18.86
CA ALA A 480 -9.56 -20.36 17.84
C ALA A 480 -8.42 -20.65 16.81
N PHE A 481 -7.48 -19.71 16.63
CA PHE A 481 -6.34 -19.90 15.75
C PHE A 481 -5.36 -20.96 16.26
N TRP A 482 -5.23 -21.10 17.58
CA TRP A 482 -4.26 -21.98 18.24
C TRP A 482 -4.83 -23.34 18.60
N HIS A 483 -6.15 -23.49 18.71
CA HIS A 483 -6.79 -24.76 18.99
C HIS A 483 -7.12 -25.51 17.70
N ASP A 484 -6.74 -26.79 17.64
CA ASP A 484 -7.18 -27.70 16.56
C ASP A 484 -8.61 -28.16 16.92
N ASN A 485 -9.59 -27.77 16.10
CA ASN A 485 -10.93 -28.37 16.10
C ASN A 485 -10.94 -29.59 15.22
#